data_e190972dc6f444056bc6dba5cbb0e51b
#
_entry.id   e190972dc6f444056bc6dba5cbb0e51b
#
_cell.length_a   1.000
_cell.length_b   1.000
_cell.length_c   1.000
_cell.angle_alpha   90.00
_cell.angle_beta   90.00
_cell.angle_gamma   90.00
#
_symmetry.space_group_name_H-M   'P 1'
#
loop_
_entity.id
_entity.type
_entity.pdbx_description
1 polymer ?
#
loop_
_entity_poly.entity_id
_entity_poly.type
_entity_poly.pdbx_seq_one_letter_code
_entity_poly.pdbx_strand_id
1 'polypeptide(L)'
;MWNKLQCPRTELELLFTLCGGQCFRWRKSGNNEWTGVFGKRVWILSQDESNILYKVVTSSQQQTKGRKRKLEKEPLAKTTNKHGDDDLSVEREMLREYFRLDVPLEQHYAQWSSQDPHFKSAAVKFKGVRILAQDPVENVFSFICSSNNNIARISSMVEKLCSLYGQQIAEVDGTMYYDFPPVEALTGTSVENKLREAGFGYRAKYIHQSACRIMEMGGADWLDKLKTLSYVEAKTQLIKLSGVGAKVADCICLMSLGHLESIPVDTHIYQVAAQNYLPHLRGRKTVTDKMYTEIGEHFRTLYGPLAGWAHTILFCADLKMFQEDTPAKKKKKA
;
A
#
# COMPACT_ATOMS: atom_id res chain seq x y z
N MET A 1 -25.88 3.98 -2.93
CA MET A 1 -25.58 5.33 -3.47
C MET A 1 -24.08 5.55 -3.33
N TRP A 2 -23.41 6.29 -4.23
CA TRP A 2 -22.00 6.65 -4.11
C TRP A 2 -21.85 7.90 -3.26
N ASN A 3 -20.96 7.84 -2.29
CA ASN A 3 -20.47 9.02 -1.58
C ASN A 3 -19.34 9.67 -2.39
N LYS A 4 -19.08 10.96 -2.15
CA LYS A 4 -18.07 11.73 -2.87
C LYS A 4 -17.08 12.39 -1.93
N LEU A 5 -15.81 12.34 -2.30
CA LEU A 5 -14.73 13.11 -1.71
C LEU A 5 -14.05 13.90 -2.83
N GLN A 6 -14.04 15.23 -2.72
CA GLN A 6 -13.39 16.09 -3.71
C GLN A 6 -11.88 15.83 -3.73
N CYS A 7 -11.40 15.36 -4.85
CA CYS A 7 -9.99 15.08 -5.10
C CYS A 7 -9.79 14.90 -6.62
N PRO A 8 -9.14 15.83 -7.32
CA PRO A 8 -8.91 15.72 -8.74
C PRO A 8 -7.90 14.62 -9.07
N ARG A 9 -7.93 14.11 -10.30
CA ARG A 9 -6.99 13.06 -10.76
C ARG A 9 -5.53 13.49 -10.71
N THR A 10 -5.24 14.76 -10.79
CA THR A 10 -3.88 15.30 -10.65
C THR A 10 -3.34 15.11 -9.23
N GLU A 11 -4.23 15.08 -8.23
CA GLU A 11 -3.88 14.84 -6.82
C GLU A 11 -3.96 13.37 -6.44
N LEU A 12 -4.86 12.56 -7.04
CA LEU A 12 -4.92 11.11 -6.83
C LEU A 12 -5.40 10.39 -8.07
N GLU A 13 -4.55 9.52 -8.63
CA GLU A 13 -4.94 8.54 -9.66
C GLU A 13 -4.96 7.14 -9.04
N LEU A 14 -6.16 6.57 -8.90
CA LEU A 14 -6.38 5.28 -8.21
C LEU A 14 -5.61 4.13 -8.86
N LEU A 15 -5.55 4.09 -10.20
CA LEU A 15 -4.85 3.02 -10.93
C LEU A 15 -3.39 2.89 -10.49
N PHE A 16 -2.65 3.99 -10.56
CA PHE A 16 -1.22 3.97 -10.23
C PHE A 16 -0.98 3.78 -8.73
N THR A 17 -1.81 4.44 -7.91
CA THR A 17 -1.68 4.39 -6.45
C THR A 17 -1.98 3.01 -5.89
N LEU A 18 -3.05 2.35 -6.34
CA LEU A 18 -3.50 1.07 -5.79
C LEU A 18 -2.77 -0.15 -6.39
N CYS A 19 -2.26 -0.03 -7.64
CA CYS A 19 -1.55 -1.12 -8.33
C CYS A 19 -0.03 -0.96 -8.36
N GLY A 20 0.52 0.17 -7.92
CA GLY A 20 1.95 0.49 -7.97
C GLY A 20 2.85 -0.33 -7.03
N GLY A 21 2.39 -1.46 -6.49
CA GLY A 21 3.20 -2.38 -5.69
C GLY A 21 3.45 -1.94 -4.25
N GLN A 22 2.68 -0.99 -3.72
CA GLN A 22 2.74 -0.56 -2.33
C GLN A 22 1.67 -1.20 -1.44
N CYS A 23 0.50 -1.58 -2.00
CA CYS A 23 -0.56 -2.32 -1.33
C CYS A 23 -0.97 -3.52 -2.18
N PHE A 24 -1.40 -4.61 -1.54
CA PHE A 24 -1.67 -5.89 -2.21
C PHE A 24 -3.11 -6.37 -2.00
N ARG A 25 -3.97 -5.54 -1.43
CA ARG A 25 -5.35 -5.88 -1.08
C ARG A 25 -6.41 -5.19 -1.94
N TRP A 26 -5.99 -4.40 -2.92
CA TRP A 26 -6.90 -3.78 -3.86
C TRP A 26 -7.03 -4.61 -5.13
N ARG A 27 -8.28 -4.82 -5.56
CA ARG A 27 -8.61 -5.55 -6.78
C ARG A 27 -9.50 -4.69 -7.66
N LYS A 28 -9.20 -4.67 -8.95
CA LYS A 28 -10.09 -4.03 -9.92
C LYS A 28 -11.34 -4.92 -10.05
N SER A 29 -12.51 -4.35 -9.75
CA SER A 29 -13.82 -4.97 -9.83
C SER A 29 -14.65 -4.22 -10.86
N GLY A 30 -14.94 -4.85 -12.01
CA GLY A 30 -15.83 -4.26 -13.03
C GLY A 30 -15.36 -2.92 -13.62
N ASN A 31 -16.31 -2.06 -13.94
CA ASN A 31 -16.14 -0.81 -14.69
C ASN A 31 -15.40 0.29 -13.89
N ASN A 32 -14.07 0.26 -13.89
CA ASN A 32 -13.21 1.22 -13.16
C ASN A 32 -13.49 1.32 -11.66
N GLU A 33 -13.96 0.26 -11.06
CA GLU A 33 -14.13 0.13 -9.62
C GLU A 33 -12.98 -0.65 -9.00
N TRP A 34 -12.62 -0.29 -7.78
CA TRP A 34 -11.60 -0.91 -6.97
C TRP A 34 -12.20 -1.38 -5.67
N THR A 35 -12.09 -2.65 -5.35
CA THR A 35 -12.53 -3.19 -4.06
C THR A 35 -11.32 -3.59 -3.22
N GLY A 36 -11.29 -3.14 -1.98
CA GLY A 36 -10.21 -3.43 -1.05
C GLY A 36 -10.63 -3.31 0.40
N VAL A 37 -9.69 -3.63 1.30
CA VAL A 37 -9.93 -3.60 2.75
C VAL A 37 -8.89 -2.73 3.43
N PHE A 38 -9.33 -1.78 4.24
CA PHE A 38 -8.51 -1.11 5.24
C PHE A 38 -9.40 -0.57 6.37
N GLY A 39 -8.84 -0.38 7.56
CA GLY A 39 -9.56 0.12 8.73
C GLY A 39 -10.79 -0.72 9.08
N LYS A 40 -10.69 -2.05 8.96
CA LYS A 40 -11.76 -3.02 9.25
C LYS A 40 -13.05 -2.82 8.44
N ARG A 41 -12.92 -2.24 7.25
CA ARG A 41 -14.03 -1.98 6.32
C ARG A 41 -13.68 -2.46 4.92
N VAL A 42 -14.70 -2.92 4.19
CA VAL A 42 -14.59 -3.15 2.74
C VAL A 42 -14.95 -1.86 2.02
N TRP A 43 -14.03 -1.37 1.20
CA TRP A 43 -14.16 -0.16 0.42
C TRP A 43 -14.34 -0.51 -1.04
N ILE A 44 -15.29 0.14 -1.71
CA ILE A 44 -15.43 0.13 -3.16
C ILE A 44 -15.18 1.55 -3.61
N LEU A 45 -14.11 1.75 -4.40
CA LEU A 45 -13.69 3.06 -4.88
C LEU A 45 -13.86 3.14 -6.39
N SER A 46 -14.20 4.31 -6.86
CA SER A 46 -14.13 4.73 -8.26
C SER A 46 -13.72 6.20 -8.30
N GLN A 47 -13.47 6.77 -9.48
CA GLN A 47 -13.17 8.18 -9.59
C GLN A 47 -13.70 8.78 -10.89
N ASP A 48 -14.14 10.03 -10.82
CA ASP A 48 -14.31 10.92 -11.94
C ASP A 48 -13.15 11.92 -12.04
N GLU A 49 -13.25 12.97 -12.86
CA GLU A 49 -12.16 13.95 -13.03
C GLU A 49 -11.88 14.78 -11.77
N SER A 50 -12.87 14.94 -10.89
CA SER A 50 -12.82 15.88 -9.76
C SER A 50 -13.01 15.21 -8.41
N ASN A 51 -13.46 13.95 -8.34
CA ASN A 51 -13.86 13.31 -7.11
C ASN A 51 -13.42 11.85 -7.05
N ILE A 52 -13.13 11.40 -5.84
CA ILE A 52 -13.17 9.98 -5.47
C ILE A 52 -14.63 9.65 -5.12
N LEU A 53 -15.14 8.60 -5.72
CA LEU A 53 -16.44 8.02 -5.42
C LEU A 53 -16.22 6.80 -4.54
N TYR A 54 -16.96 6.65 -3.44
CA TYR A 54 -16.77 5.53 -2.54
C TYR A 54 -18.07 4.97 -1.98
N LYS A 55 -18.02 3.68 -1.67
CA LYS A 55 -19.00 2.94 -0.87
C LYS A 55 -18.24 2.16 0.19
N VAL A 56 -18.84 2.00 1.36
CA VAL A 56 -18.25 1.24 2.47
C VAL A 56 -19.23 0.15 2.89
N VAL A 57 -18.70 -1.04 3.16
CA VAL A 57 -19.47 -2.16 3.73
C VAL A 57 -18.81 -2.60 5.03
N THR A 58 -19.61 -2.65 6.09
CA THR A 58 -19.18 -3.06 7.43
C THR A 58 -19.95 -4.29 7.89
N SER A 59 -19.45 -5.02 8.88
CA SER A 59 -20.11 -6.20 9.44
C SER A 59 -21.50 -5.90 10.02
N SER A 60 -21.74 -4.69 10.53
CA SER A 60 -23.03 -4.27 11.08
C SER A 60 -24.13 -4.10 10.02
N GLN A 61 -23.77 -3.77 8.77
CA GLN A 61 -24.74 -3.55 7.70
C GLN A 61 -25.31 -4.85 7.09
N GLN A 62 -24.66 -6.00 7.31
CA GLN A 62 -25.16 -7.29 6.83
C GLN A 62 -26.24 -7.90 7.75
N GLN A 63 -26.22 -7.60 9.04
CA GLN A 63 -27.23 -8.11 9.99
C GLN A 63 -28.64 -7.55 9.73
N THR A 64 -28.77 -6.39 9.11
CA THR A 64 -30.07 -5.77 8.79
C THR A 64 -30.74 -6.34 7.55
N LYS A 65 -30.02 -6.96 6.61
CA LYS A 65 -30.61 -7.60 5.42
C LYS A 65 -31.21 -8.99 5.69
N GLY A 66 -30.80 -9.67 6.76
CA GLY A 66 -31.27 -11.02 7.13
C GLY A 66 -32.54 -11.06 8.00
N ARG A 67 -33.00 -9.93 8.53
CA ARG A 67 -34.14 -9.85 9.46
C ARG A 67 -35.38 -9.17 8.86
N LYS A 68 -35.85 -9.59 7.68
CA LYS A 68 -37.22 -9.32 7.23
C LYS A 68 -38.08 -10.52 7.50
N ARG A 69 -38.48 -10.71 8.76
CA ARG A 69 -39.69 -11.45 9.14
C ARG A 69 -40.53 -10.58 10.08
N LYS A 70 -41.70 -10.20 9.54
CA LYS A 70 -42.92 -9.76 10.24
C LYS A 70 -42.76 -9.27 11.66
N LEU A 71 -43.02 -7.99 11.90
CA LEU A 71 -43.87 -7.56 13.02
C LEU A 71 -44.45 -6.16 12.75
N GLU A 72 -45.67 -6.04 13.05
CA GLU A 72 -46.70 -5.04 13.23
C GLU A 72 -46.30 -3.54 13.26
N LYS A 73 -47.29 -2.76 12.74
CA LYS A 73 -47.28 -1.29 12.63
C LYS A 73 -47.40 -0.66 14.02
N GLU A 74 -46.45 0.18 14.40
CA GLU A 74 -46.65 1.30 15.31
C GLU A 74 -46.05 2.61 14.74
N PRO A 75 -46.55 3.80 15.13
CA PRO A 75 -46.43 4.99 14.30
C PRO A 75 -45.12 5.75 14.46
N LEU A 76 -44.73 6.42 13.33
CA LEU A 76 -43.56 7.25 13.15
C LEU A 76 -43.33 8.27 14.28
N ALA A 77 -42.25 8.07 15.02
CA ALA A 77 -41.51 9.17 15.61
C ALA A 77 -40.37 9.57 14.63
N LYS A 78 -40.35 10.83 14.23
CA LYS A 78 -39.28 11.41 13.39
C LYS A 78 -37.98 11.45 14.17
N THR A 79 -37.17 10.42 14.06
CA THR A 79 -35.78 10.43 14.51
C THR A 79 -34.92 10.95 13.36
N THR A 80 -34.45 12.17 13.51
CA THR A 80 -33.46 12.80 12.63
C THR A 80 -32.21 11.93 12.53
N ASN A 81 -31.79 11.59 11.31
CA ASN A 81 -30.60 10.80 10.96
C ASN A 81 -29.29 11.51 11.35
N LYS A 82 -29.00 11.69 12.64
CA LYS A 82 -27.67 12.15 13.08
C LYS A 82 -26.56 11.09 12.91
N HIS A 83 -26.87 9.81 12.93
CA HIS A 83 -25.88 8.73 12.77
C HIS A 83 -25.28 8.63 11.34
N GLY A 84 -26.02 9.02 10.31
CA GLY A 84 -25.55 8.93 8.91
C GLY A 84 -24.49 9.97 8.53
N ASP A 85 -24.57 11.18 9.08
CA ASP A 85 -23.64 12.26 8.78
C ASP A 85 -22.32 12.10 9.53
N ASP A 86 -22.33 11.57 10.76
CA ASP A 86 -21.13 11.27 11.54
C ASP A 86 -20.30 10.14 10.89
N ASP A 87 -20.95 9.06 10.42
CA ASP A 87 -20.26 7.95 9.72
C ASP A 87 -19.61 8.43 8.42
N LEU A 88 -20.28 9.29 7.64
CA LEU A 88 -19.72 9.86 6.40
C LEU A 88 -18.53 10.78 6.66
N SER A 89 -18.54 11.49 7.78
CA SER A 89 -17.41 12.33 8.22
C SER A 89 -16.18 11.46 8.53
N VAL A 90 -16.37 10.38 9.29
CA VAL A 90 -15.30 9.42 9.64
C VAL A 90 -14.73 8.74 8.39
N GLU A 91 -15.59 8.29 7.46
CA GLU A 91 -15.15 7.64 6.23
C GLU A 91 -14.32 8.58 5.34
N ARG A 92 -14.71 9.85 5.22
CA ARG A 92 -13.95 10.86 4.48
C ARG A 92 -12.57 11.08 5.10
N GLU A 93 -12.49 11.18 6.42
CA GLU A 93 -11.21 11.38 7.10
C GLU A 93 -10.31 10.16 6.95
N MET A 94 -10.83 8.95 7.09
CA MET A 94 -10.09 7.72 6.81
C MET A 94 -9.50 7.69 5.40
N LEU A 95 -10.26 8.14 4.38
CA LEU A 95 -9.72 8.23 3.01
C LEU A 95 -8.65 9.31 2.89
N ARG A 96 -8.85 10.48 3.52
CA ARG A 96 -7.86 11.57 3.53
C ARG A 96 -6.55 11.12 4.14
N GLU A 97 -6.60 10.46 5.29
CA GLU A 97 -5.44 9.89 5.96
C GLU A 97 -4.78 8.80 5.12
N TYR A 98 -5.56 7.82 4.64
CA TYR A 98 -5.05 6.68 3.90
C TYR A 98 -4.32 7.09 2.62
N PHE A 99 -4.85 8.06 1.89
CA PHE A 99 -4.24 8.61 0.67
C PHE A 99 -3.31 9.80 0.93
N ARG A 100 -3.11 10.25 2.18
CA ARG A 100 -2.31 11.43 2.56
C ARG A 100 -2.70 12.67 1.76
N LEU A 101 -4.00 12.97 1.71
CA LEU A 101 -4.54 14.07 0.89
C LEU A 101 -4.22 15.48 1.45
N ASP A 102 -3.63 15.57 2.61
CA ASP A 102 -3.05 16.78 3.20
C ASP A 102 -1.79 17.27 2.46
N VAL A 103 -1.09 16.37 1.75
CA VAL A 103 0.10 16.72 0.96
C VAL A 103 -0.31 17.30 -0.39
N PRO A 104 0.05 18.56 -0.72
CA PRO A 104 -0.29 19.21 -1.99
C PRO A 104 0.60 18.68 -3.11
N LEU A 105 0.20 17.60 -3.75
CA LEU A 105 1.04 16.81 -4.64
C LEU A 105 1.46 17.57 -5.91
N GLU A 106 0.57 18.38 -6.50
CA GLU A 106 0.89 19.17 -7.69
C GLU A 106 2.07 20.13 -7.49
N GLN A 107 2.17 20.73 -6.30
CA GLN A 107 3.29 21.64 -5.97
C GLN A 107 4.62 20.88 -5.96
N HIS A 108 4.63 19.68 -5.37
CA HIS A 108 5.83 18.84 -5.34
C HIS A 108 6.22 18.34 -6.74
N TYR A 109 5.24 17.97 -7.58
CA TYR A 109 5.50 17.60 -8.97
C TYR A 109 6.16 18.76 -9.76
N ALA A 110 5.70 20.00 -9.56
CA ALA A 110 6.29 21.17 -10.18
C ALA A 110 7.74 21.37 -9.73
N GLN A 111 8.00 21.28 -8.42
CA GLN A 111 9.33 21.40 -7.84
C GLN A 111 10.28 20.33 -8.38
N TRP A 112 9.92 19.04 -8.27
CA TRP A 112 10.76 17.94 -8.73
C TRP A 112 11.00 17.99 -10.23
N SER A 113 9.99 18.34 -11.03
CA SER A 113 10.13 18.51 -12.49
C SER A 113 11.06 19.66 -12.89
N SER A 114 11.22 20.68 -12.04
CA SER A 114 12.17 21.76 -12.30
C SER A 114 13.63 21.37 -12.05
N GLN A 115 13.84 20.41 -11.15
CA GLN A 115 15.16 19.95 -10.73
C GLN A 115 15.67 18.74 -11.53
N ASP A 116 14.74 17.90 -12.04
CA ASP A 116 15.07 16.64 -12.70
C ASP A 116 14.29 16.46 -14.02
N PRO A 117 14.99 16.54 -15.18
CA PRO A 117 14.39 16.29 -16.49
C PRO A 117 13.85 14.87 -16.67
N HIS A 118 14.46 13.86 -16.01
CA HIS A 118 13.99 12.49 -16.08
C HIS A 118 12.67 12.32 -15.31
N PHE A 119 12.60 12.88 -14.10
CA PHE A 119 11.35 12.97 -13.35
C PHE A 119 10.26 13.71 -14.13
N LYS A 120 10.59 14.87 -14.73
CA LYS A 120 9.66 15.64 -15.56
C LYS A 120 9.04 14.79 -16.68
N SER A 121 9.84 13.95 -17.33
CA SER A 121 9.35 13.03 -18.36
C SER A 121 8.39 11.97 -17.80
N ALA A 122 8.69 11.38 -16.64
CA ALA A 122 7.81 10.44 -15.96
C ALA A 122 6.50 11.09 -15.49
N ALA A 123 6.58 12.29 -14.93
CA ALA A 123 5.47 13.05 -14.38
C ALA A 123 4.39 13.43 -15.42
N VAL A 124 4.70 13.44 -16.71
CA VAL A 124 3.72 13.68 -17.78
C VAL A 124 2.62 12.62 -17.77
N LYS A 125 2.99 11.34 -17.63
CA LYS A 125 2.06 10.19 -17.64
C LYS A 125 1.59 9.81 -16.23
N PHE A 126 2.46 9.90 -15.24
CA PHE A 126 2.23 9.39 -13.89
C PHE A 126 1.88 10.52 -12.92
N LYS A 127 0.78 11.23 -13.18
CA LYS A 127 0.20 12.21 -12.24
C LYS A 127 -0.60 11.52 -11.15
N GLY A 128 -0.71 12.15 -10.00
CA GLY A 128 -1.59 11.69 -8.92
C GLY A 128 -1.15 10.38 -8.23
N VAL A 129 0.12 9.98 -8.34
CA VAL A 129 0.66 8.82 -7.62
C VAL A 129 0.89 9.20 -6.17
N ARG A 130 0.15 8.57 -5.24
CA ARG A 130 0.28 8.82 -3.81
C ARG A 130 0.97 7.69 -3.06
N ILE A 131 1.60 8.04 -1.94
CA ILE A 131 2.06 7.08 -0.94
C ILE A 131 0.94 6.83 0.05
N LEU A 132 0.52 5.58 0.17
CA LEU A 132 -0.53 5.17 1.10
C LEU A 132 -0.01 5.21 2.55
N ALA A 133 -0.89 5.59 3.49
CA ALA A 133 -0.66 5.43 4.93
C ALA A 133 -1.28 4.11 5.38
N GLN A 134 -0.52 3.01 5.28
CA GLN A 134 -1.00 1.67 5.56
C GLN A 134 -0.83 1.30 7.04
N ASP A 135 -1.61 0.33 7.50
CA ASP A 135 -1.43 -0.30 8.80
C ASP A 135 -0.04 -0.94 8.89
N PRO A 136 0.76 -0.69 9.95
CA PRO A 136 2.11 -1.24 10.05
C PRO A 136 2.15 -2.76 10.14
N VAL A 137 1.18 -3.41 10.78
CA VAL A 137 1.13 -4.89 10.88
C VAL A 137 0.90 -5.49 9.50
N GLU A 138 -0.13 -5.02 8.78
CA GLU A 138 -0.40 -5.46 7.41
C GLU A 138 0.81 -5.23 6.50
N ASN A 139 1.44 -4.06 6.60
CA ASN A 139 2.54 -3.68 5.73
C ASN A 139 3.79 -4.54 5.96
N VAL A 140 4.17 -4.81 7.22
CA VAL A 140 5.30 -5.69 7.57
C VAL A 140 5.14 -7.07 6.93
N PHE A 141 4.01 -7.74 7.18
CA PHE A 141 3.83 -9.11 6.69
C PHE A 141 3.61 -9.17 5.17
N SER A 142 3.00 -8.17 4.58
CA SER A 142 2.87 -8.04 3.13
C SER A 142 4.23 -7.91 2.45
N PHE A 143 5.13 -7.10 3.01
CA PHE A 143 6.48 -6.93 2.45
C PHE A 143 7.43 -8.10 2.77
N ILE A 144 7.24 -8.85 3.85
CA ILE A 144 7.90 -10.16 4.02
C ILE A 144 7.51 -11.10 2.86
N CYS A 145 6.25 -11.08 2.42
CA CYS A 145 5.79 -11.85 1.26
C CYS A 145 6.39 -11.37 -0.07
N SER A 146 6.88 -10.13 -0.16
CA SER A 146 7.39 -9.54 -1.41
C SER A 146 8.78 -10.02 -1.82
N SER A 147 9.56 -10.63 -0.91
CA SER A 147 10.92 -11.08 -1.15
C SER A 147 10.99 -12.10 -2.31
N ASN A 148 11.73 -11.78 -3.38
CA ASN A 148 11.84 -12.60 -4.60
C ASN A 148 10.46 -13.08 -5.12
N ASN A 149 9.54 -12.16 -5.35
CA ASN A 149 8.16 -12.44 -5.70
C ASN A 149 7.61 -11.41 -6.70
N ASN A 150 6.41 -11.62 -7.22
CA ASN A 150 5.69 -10.69 -8.09
C ASN A 150 4.38 -10.25 -7.44
N ILE A 151 3.84 -9.10 -7.88
CA ILE A 151 2.66 -8.46 -7.29
C ILE A 151 1.47 -9.42 -7.21
N ALA A 152 1.14 -10.14 -8.27
CA ALA A 152 -0.01 -11.05 -8.30
C ALA A 152 0.10 -12.16 -7.25
N ARG A 153 1.30 -12.76 -7.11
CA ARG A 153 1.54 -13.80 -6.11
C ARG A 153 1.56 -13.24 -4.69
N ILE A 154 2.12 -12.04 -4.48
CA ILE A 154 2.09 -11.36 -3.18
C ILE A 154 0.64 -11.14 -2.76
N SER A 155 -0.20 -10.57 -3.64
CA SER A 155 -1.62 -10.34 -3.37
C SER A 155 -2.35 -11.64 -2.99
N SER A 156 -2.10 -12.74 -3.72
CA SER A 156 -2.66 -14.05 -3.38
C SER A 156 -2.22 -14.55 -2.00
N MET A 157 -0.96 -14.33 -1.62
CA MET A 157 -0.45 -14.73 -0.30
C MET A 157 -1.06 -13.88 0.81
N VAL A 158 -1.15 -12.56 0.63
CA VAL A 158 -1.77 -11.65 1.60
C VAL A 158 -3.25 -12.00 1.83
N GLU A 159 -4.01 -12.27 0.76
CA GLU A 159 -5.40 -12.72 0.88
C GLU A 159 -5.53 -14.06 1.62
N LYS A 160 -4.59 -15.00 1.40
CA LYS A 160 -4.56 -16.25 2.16
C LYS A 160 -4.28 -16.02 3.64
N LEU A 161 -3.38 -15.09 4.00
CA LEU A 161 -3.17 -14.71 5.41
C LEU A 161 -4.47 -14.21 6.03
N CYS A 162 -5.17 -13.31 5.32
CA CYS A 162 -6.43 -12.75 5.80
C CYS A 162 -7.52 -13.82 5.95
N SER A 163 -7.68 -14.72 4.98
CA SER A 163 -8.70 -15.76 5.04
C SER A 163 -8.42 -16.85 6.08
N LEU A 164 -7.13 -17.13 6.38
CA LEU A 164 -6.74 -18.16 7.36
C LEU A 164 -6.77 -17.65 8.81
N TYR A 165 -6.46 -16.38 9.02
CA TYR A 165 -6.21 -15.84 10.36
C TYR A 165 -6.92 -14.51 10.64
N GLY A 166 -7.50 -13.85 9.65
CA GLY A 166 -8.21 -12.59 9.79
C GLY A 166 -9.68 -12.79 10.16
N GLN A 167 -10.28 -11.74 10.71
CA GLN A 167 -11.70 -11.72 11.02
C GLN A 167 -12.52 -11.43 9.76
N GLN A 168 -13.61 -12.17 9.55
CA GLN A 168 -14.55 -11.89 8.47
C GLN A 168 -15.22 -10.52 8.66
N ILE A 169 -15.24 -9.71 7.60
CA ILE A 169 -15.88 -8.39 7.60
C ILE A 169 -17.24 -8.48 6.90
N ALA A 170 -17.22 -8.80 5.60
CA ALA A 170 -18.41 -8.77 4.77
C ALA A 170 -18.25 -9.63 3.52
N GLU A 171 -19.39 -9.95 2.88
CA GLU A 171 -19.46 -10.49 1.54
C GLU A 171 -19.89 -9.38 0.57
N VAL A 172 -19.15 -9.22 -0.52
CA VAL A 172 -19.46 -8.27 -1.59
C VAL A 172 -19.37 -9.01 -2.94
N ASP A 173 -20.46 -8.98 -3.69
CA ASP A 173 -20.57 -9.62 -5.00
C ASP A 173 -20.10 -11.10 -5.01
N GLY A 174 -20.49 -11.87 -3.98
CA GLY A 174 -20.14 -13.28 -3.81
C GLY A 174 -18.69 -13.53 -3.35
N THR A 175 -17.93 -12.47 -3.08
CA THR A 175 -16.55 -12.56 -2.55
C THR A 175 -16.55 -12.21 -1.06
N MET A 176 -15.97 -13.10 -0.24
CA MET A 176 -15.79 -12.87 1.19
C MET A 176 -14.53 -12.05 1.47
N TYR A 177 -14.66 -11.01 2.27
CA TYR A 177 -13.56 -10.14 2.68
C TYR A 177 -13.25 -10.28 4.16
N TYR A 178 -11.96 -10.33 4.47
CA TYR A 178 -11.43 -10.50 5.83
C TYR A 178 -10.54 -9.34 6.19
N ASP A 179 -10.49 -8.99 7.47
CA ASP A 179 -9.49 -8.07 8.00
C ASP A 179 -8.08 -8.68 7.96
N PHE A 180 -7.05 -7.86 8.05
CA PHE A 180 -5.71 -8.40 8.21
C PHE A 180 -5.59 -9.03 9.61
N PRO A 181 -4.92 -10.20 9.75
CA PRO A 181 -4.79 -10.85 11.05
C PRO A 181 -4.00 -9.99 12.04
N PRO A 182 -4.42 -9.94 13.32
CA PRO A 182 -3.59 -9.36 14.36
C PRO A 182 -2.32 -10.19 14.55
N VAL A 183 -1.26 -9.58 15.07
CA VAL A 183 0.06 -10.23 15.21
C VAL A 183 -0.03 -11.53 16.00
N GLU A 184 -0.84 -11.55 17.06
CA GLU A 184 -1.05 -12.68 17.96
C GLU A 184 -1.54 -13.93 17.21
N ALA A 185 -2.38 -13.75 16.19
CA ALA A 185 -2.92 -14.86 15.40
C ALA A 185 -1.82 -15.59 14.59
N LEU A 186 -0.67 -14.95 14.40
CA LEU A 186 0.47 -15.49 13.62
C LEU A 186 1.57 -16.09 14.50
N THR A 187 1.40 -16.18 15.82
CA THR A 187 2.41 -16.70 16.78
C THR A 187 2.23 -18.16 17.16
N GLY A 188 1.11 -18.78 16.79
CA GLY A 188 0.80 -20.16 17.16
C GLY A 188 1.81 -21.18 16.56
N THR A 189 2.13 -22.24 17.30
CA THR A 189 3.10 -23.27 16.91
C THR A 189 2.81 -23.96 15.58
N SER A 190 1.53 -24.02 15.17
CA SER A 190 1.12 -24.62 13.89
C SER A 190 1.15 -23.65 12.70
N VAL A 191 1.38 -22.36 12.93
CA VAL A 191 1.27 -21.31 11.90
C VAL A 191 2.27 -21.53 10.78
N GLU A 192 3.55 -21.79 11.09
CA GLU A 192 4.57 -22.02 10.06
C GLU A 192 4.18 -23.19 9.15
N ASN A 193 3.75 -24.32 9.70
CA ASN A 193 3.36 -25.49 8.92
C ASN A 193 2.14 -25.22 8.02
N LYS A 194 1.10 -24.60 8.57
CA LYS A 194 -0.11 -24.23 7.80
C LYS A 194 0.22 -23.26 6.66
N LEU A 195 1.11 -22.30 6.89
CA LEU A 195 1.55 -21.37 5.85
C LEU A 195 2.40 -22.07 4.79
N ARG A 196 3.24 -23.05 5.15
CA ARG A 196 3.98 -23.89 4.18
C ARG A 196 3.03 -24.66 3.27
N GLU A 197 2.03 -25.30 3.84
CA GLU A 197 0.96 -26.01 3.12
C GLU A 197 0.16 -25.07 2.20
N ALA A 198 -0.06 -23.82 2.63
CA ALA A 198 -0.72 -22.79 1.84
C ALA A 198 0.16 -22.18 0.73
N GLY A 199 1.43 -22.63 0.58
CA GLY A 199 2.33 -22.27 -0.52
C GLY A 199 3.22 -21.04 -0.26
N PHE A 200 3.44 -20.66 1.01
CA PHE A 200 4.33 -19.53 1.38
C PHE A 200 5.83 -19.86 1.25
N GLY A 201 6.17 -21.16 1.20
CA GLY A 201 7.55 -21.60 1.12
C GLY A 201 8.36 -21.13 2.33
N TYR A 202 9.59 -20.64 2.10
CA TYR A 202 10.48 -20.16 3.17
C TYR A 202 9.92 -18.94 3.94
N ARG A 203 9.00 -18.19 3.36
CA ARG A 203 8.39 -17.01 3.99
C ARG A 203 7.49 -17.38 5.17
N ALA A 204 6.95 -18.61 5.21
CA ALA A 204 6.18 -19.12 6.34
C ALA A 204 6.97 -18.99 7.66
N LYS A 205 8.25 -19.39 7.64
CA LYS A 205 9.16 -19.24 8.78
C LYS A 205 9.36 -17.77 9.15
N TYR A 206 9.58 -16.90 8.17
CA TYR A 206 9.81 -15.48 8.43
C TYR A 206 8.58 -14.81 9.03
N ILE A 207 7.38 -15.11 8.53
CA ILE A 207 6.11 -14.58 9.06
C ILE A 207 5.96 -14.99 10.53
N HIS A 208 6.06 -16.29 10.83
CA HIS A 208 5.91 -16.79 12.20
C HIS A 208 6.97 -16.20 13.15
N GLN A 209 8.26 -16.24 12.79
CA GLN A 209 9.33 -15.71 13.63
C GLN A 209 9.20 -14.19 13.84
N SER A 210 8.84 -13.44 12.82
CA SER A 210 8.63 -12.00 12.95
C SER A 210 7.41 -11.67 13.81
N ALA A 211 6.32 -12.46 13.72
CA ALA A 211 5.17 -12.30 14.61
C ALA A 211 5.55 -12.53 16.08
N CYS A 212 6.25 -13.62 16.39
CA CYS A 212 6.74 -13.88 17.74
C CYS A 212 7.65 -12.73 18.22
N ARG A 213 8.56 -12.27 17.37
CA ARG A 213 9.49 -11.18 17.72
C ARG A 213 8.77 -9.86 17.97
N ILE A 214 7.77 -9.51 17.15
CA ILE A 214 6.95 -8.31 17.34
C ILE A 214 6.22 -8.41 18.68
N MET A 215 5.65 -9.56 19.04
CA MET A 215 4.98 -9.76 20.34
C MET A 215 5.93 -9.59 21.51
N GLU A 216 7.16 -10.13 21.45
CA GLU A 216 8.20 -9.93 22.47
C GLU A 216 8.57 -8.46 22.67
N MET A 217 8.48 -7.65 21.61
CA MET A 217 8.82 -6.23 21.62
C MET A 217 7.64 -5.31 22.02
N GLY A 218 6.45 -5.86 22.24
CA GLY A 218 5.26 -5.13 22.67
C GLY A 218 4.09 -5.13 21.68
N GLY A 219 4.09 -6.05 20.70
CA GLY A 219 2.98 -6.23 19.76
C GLY A 219 2.83 -5.09 18.75
N ALA A 220 1.59 -4.80 18.35
CA ALA A 220 1.27 -3.72 17.41
C ALA A 220 1.71 -2.33 17.93
N ASP A 221 1.61 -2.10 19.23
CA ASP A 221 2.03 -0.84 19.86
C ASP A 221 3.51 -0.54 19.67
N TRP A 222 4.36 -1.58 19.59
CA TRP A 222 5.77 -1.37 19.26
C TRP A 222 5.94 -0.87 17.83
N LEU A 223 5.21 -1.42 16.86
CA LEU A 223 5.24 -0.94 15.47
C LEU A 223 4.75 0.50 15.37
N ASP A 224 3.72 0.88 16.11
CA ASP A 224 3.23 2.27 16.14
C ASP A 224 4.24 3.23 16.76
N LYS A 225 4.98 2.80 17.79
CA LYS A 225 6.07 3.60 18.38
C LYS A 225 7.20 3.88 17.38
N LEU A 226 7.44 3.01 16.40
CA LEU A 226 8.45 3.28 15.36
C LEU A 226 8.14 4.53 14.53
N LYS A 227 6.88 4.95 14.43
CA LYS A 227 6.48 6.20 13.77
C LYS A 227 7.06 7.46 14.43
N THR A 228 7.40 7.38 15.72
CA THR A 228 7.95 8.51 16.49
C THR A 228 9.47 8.56 16.52
N LEU A 229 10.14 7.51 16.03
CA LEU A 229 11.59 7.45 15.91
C LEU A 229 12.07 8.15 14.64
N SER A 230 13.36 8.47 14.57
CA SER A 230 13.98 8.87 13.31
C SER A 230 13.95 7.72 12.29
N TYR A 231 14.01 8.06 11.00
CA TYR A 231 14.07 7.07 9.92
C TYR A 231 15.16 6.00 10.14
N VAL A 232 16.36 6.43 10.55
CA VAL A 232 17.49 5.53 10.76
C VAL A 232 17.24 4.57 11.93
N GLU A 233 16.69 5.07 13.03
CA GLU A 233 16.34 4.26 14.20
C GLU A 233 15.21 3.28 13.87
N ALA A 234 14.12 3.74 13.25
CA ALA A 234 13.00 2.89 12.84
C ALA A 234 13.47 1.76 11.91
N LYS A 235 14.26 2.08 10.88
CA LYS A 235 14.85 1.11 9.96
C LYS A 235 15.72 0.09 10.68
N THR A 236 16.56 0.54 11.63
CA THR A 236 17.43 -0.32 12.44
C THR A 236 16.62 -1.31 13.29
N GLN A 237 15.49 -0.88 13.85
CA GLN A 237 14.59 -1.77 14.58
C GLN A 237 13.93 -2.80 13.67
N LEU A 238 13.44 -2.37 12.50
CA LEU A 238 12.76 -3.25 11.54
C LEU A 238 13.67 -4.37 11.01
N ILE A 239 14.94 -4.10 10.75
CA ILE A 239 15.91 -5.09 10.25
C ILE A 239 16.16 -6.25 11.25
N LYS A 240 15.78 -6.10 12.52
CA LYS A 240 15.83 -7.18 13.50
C LYS A 240 14.78 -8.27 13.29
N LEU A 241 13.78 -8.01 12.43
CA LEU A 241 12.73 -8.97 12.09
C LEU A 241 13.20 -9.96 11.03
N SER A 242 12.82 -11.22 11.18
CA SER A 242 13.14 -12.27 10.21
C SER A 242 12.52 -11.98 8.84
N GLY A 243 13.32 -12.00 7.77
CA GLY A 243 12.88 -11.70 6.41
C GLY A 243 12.76 -10.20 6.09
N VAL A 244 13.17 -9.33 7.00
CA VAL A 244 13.21 -7.88 6.80
C VAL A 244 14.66 -7.44 6.58
N GLY A 245 15.04 -7.27 5.32
CA GLY A 245 16.30 -6.62 4.93
C GLY A 245 16.13 -5.12 4.69
N ALA A 246 17.20 -4.44 4.25
CA ALA A 246 17.19 -2.99 4.00
C ALA A 246 16.01 -2.53 3.13
N LYS A 247 15.77 -3.20 1.99
CA LYS A 247 14.66 -2.85 1.07
C LYS A 247 13.29 -3.00 1.71
N VAL A 248 13.05 -4.09 2.45
CA VAL A 248 11.76 -4.34 3.11
C VAL A 248 11.54 -3.32 4.23
N ALA A 249 12.58 -3.03 5.03
CA ALA A 249 12.53 -2.00 6.06
C ALA A 249 12.18 -0.62 5.47
N ASP A 250 12.79 -0.25 4.34
CA ASP A 250 12.48 1.02 3.67
C ASP A 250 11.06 1.07 3.11
N CYS A 251 10.53 -0.03 2.60
CA CYS A 251 9.12 -0.09 2.20
C CYS A 251 8.18 0.16 3.40
N ILE A 252 8.47 -0.47 4.55
CA ILE A 252 7.67 -0.29 5.77
C ILE A 252 7.79 1.15 6.27
N CYS A 253 9.00 1.71 6.33
CA CYS A 253 9.24 3.11 6.71
C CYS A 253 8.41 4.08 5.85
N LEU A 254 8.47 3.91 4.52
CA LEU A 254 7.80 4.80 3.55
C LEU A 254 6.27 4.69 3.63
N MET A 255 5.74 3.46 3.63
CA MET A 255 4.33 3.18 3.32
C MET A 255 3.47 2.99 4.57
N SER A 256 4.06 2.90 5.77
CA SER A 256 3.30 2.75 7.02
C SER A 256 3.79 3.62 8.18
N LEU A 257 5.08 3.92 8.28
CA LEU A 257 5.61 4.68 9.41
C LEU A 257 5.71 6.19 9.16
N GLY A 258 5.51 6.67 7.91
CA GLY A 258 5.51 8.09 7.59
C GLY A 258 6.89 8.68 7.30
N HIS A 259 7.94 7.86 7.18
CA HIS A 259 9.29 8.30 6.78
C HIS A 259 9.35 8.49 5.25
N LEU A 260 8.85 9.61 4.77
CA LEU A 260 8.66 9.88 3.34
C LEU A 260 9.97 10.13 2.57
N GLU A 261 11.10 10.25 3.28
CA GLU A 261 12.47 10.28 2.75
C GLU A 261 13.05 8.89 2.46
N SER A 262 12.36 7.82 2.86
CA SER A 262 12.84 6.44 2.69
C SER A 262 12.84 6.00 1.24
N ILE A 263 13.94 5.39 0.79
CA ILE A 263 14.15 4.94 -0.59
C ILE A 263 14.34 3.43 -0.64
N PRO A 264 13.28 2.67 -0.93
CA PRO A 264 13.40 1.23 -1.16
C PRO A 264 14.13 0.95 -2.49
N VAL A 265 15.40 0.56 -2.44
CA VAL A 265 16.18 0.23 -3.65
C VAL A 265 15.98 -1.23 -4.01
N ASP A 266 15.14 -1.49 -5.00
CA ASP A 266 14.99 -2.80 -5.62
C ASP A 266 15.74 -2.86 -6.98
N THR A 267 15.53 -3.94 -7.74
CA THR A 267 16.15 -4.10 -9.06
C THR A 267 15.71 -3.04 -10.07
N HIS A 268 14.47 -2.57 -10.00
CA HIS A 268 13.94 -1.51 -10.86
C HIS A 268 14.63 -0.17 -10.57
N ILE A 269 14.62 0.22 -9.30
CA ILE A 269 15.24 1.48 -8.86
C ILE A 269 16.75 1.48 -9.04
N TYR A 270 17.40 0.34 -8.82
CA TYR A 270 18.81 0.21 -9.17
C TYR A 270 19.06 0.49 -10.67
N GLN A 271 18.23 -0.08 -11.56
CA GLN A 271 18.36 0.14 -13.00
C GLN A 271 18.10 1.61 -13.38
N VAL A 272 17.03 2.21 -12.84
CA VAL A 272 16.73 3.64 -13.04
C VAL A 272 17.90 4.51 -12.58
N ALA A 273 18.43 4.25 -11.38
CA ALA A 273 19.57 4.99 -10.83
C ALA A 273 20.81 4.84 -11.69
N ALA A 274 21.19 3.62 -12.05
CA ALA A 274 22.38 3.34 -12.85
C ALA A 274 22.28 3.91 -14.29
N GLN A 275 21.08 3.93 -14.88
CA GLN A 275 20.90 4.42 -16.25
C GLN A 275 20.87 5.94 -16.33
N ASN A 276 20.24 6.62 -15.38
CA ASN A 276 19.90 8.02 -15.50
C ASN A 276 20.67 8.95 -14.55
N TYR A 277 21.12 8.44 -13.40
CA TYR A 277 21.67 9.28 -12.32
C TYR A 277 23.12 8.92 -11.94
N LEU A 278 23.43 7.64 -11.80
CA LEU A 278 24.71 7.13 -11.27
C LEU A 278 25.35 6.15 -12.27
N PRO A 279 25.85 6.62 -13.44
CA PRO A 279 26.29 5.74 -14.52
C PRO A 279 27.46 4.83 -14.18
N HIS A 280 28.26 5.14 -13.15
CA HIS A 280 29.33 4.28 -12.65
C HIS A 280 28.84 2.99 -11.97
N LEU A 281 27.54 2.92 -11.63
CA LEU A 281 26.92 1.71 -11.10
C LEU A 281 26.49 0.71 -12.18
N ARG A 282 26.58 1.07 -13.47
CA ARG A 282 26.13 0.21 -14.57
C ARG A 282 26.87 -1.14 -14.60
N GLY A 283 26.15 -2.17 -14.99
CA GLY A 283 26.73 -3.50 -15.22
C GLY A 283 27.02 -4.34 -13.95
N ARG A 284 26.65 -3.87 -12.77
CA ARG A 284 26.77 -4.66 -11.55
C ARG A 284 25.64 -5.68 -11.47
N LYS A 285 25.97 -6.93 -11.11
CA LYS A 285 25.00 -8.05 -11.01
C LYS A 285 24.18 -8.00 -9.74
N THR A 286 24.74 -7.44 -8.68
CA THR A 286 24.11 -7.37 -7.33
C THR A 286 24.27 -5.98 -6.74
N VAL A 287 23.25 -5.53 -6.02
CA VAL A 287 23.28 -4.28 -5.26
C VAL A 287 23.96 -4.56 -3.92
N THR A 288 25.11 -3.95 -3.69
CA THR A 288 25.81 -4.00 -2.40
C THR A 288 25.25 -2.96 -1.43
N ASP A 289 25.52 -3.11 -0.13
CA ASP A 289 25.05 -2.13 0.88
C ASP A 289 25.57 -0.71 0.59
N LYS A 290 26.82 -0.60 0.09
CA LYS A 290 27.40 0.69 -0.32
C LYS A 290 26.60 1.32 -1.47
N MET A 291 26.27 0.54 -2.49
CA MET A 291 25.47 1.03 -3.64
C MET A 291 24.02 1.36 -3.19
N TYR A 292 23.46 0.55 -2.32
CA TYR A 292 22.15 0.80 -1.74
C TYR A 292 22.10 2.16 -1.03
N THR A 293 23.07 2.41 -0.17
CA THR A 293 23.19 3.67 0.56
C THR A 293 23.41 4.84 -0.39
N GLU A 294 24.32 4.71 -1.36
CA GLU A 294 24.64 5.75 -2.35
C GLU A 294 23.41 6.16 -3.18
N ILE A 295 22.63 5.18 -3.66
CA ILE A 295 21.38 5.45 -4.39
C ILE A 295 20.37 6.17 -3.51
N GLY A 296 20.20 5.70 -2.27
CA GLY A 296 19.29 6.32 -1.32
C GLY A 296 19.65 7.77 -1.02
N GLU A 297 20.94 8.06 -0.75
CA GLU A 297 21.44 9.41 -0.47
C GLU A 297 21.32 10.33 -1.69
N HIS A 298 21.58 9.81 -2.89
CA HIS A 298 21.41 10.57 -4.13
C HIS A 298 19.96 11.08 -4.26
N PHE A 299 18.97 10.22 -4.13
CA PHE A 299 17.58 10.61 -4.26
C PHE A 299 17.12 11.52 -3.10
N ARG A 300 17.57 11.29 -1.86
CA ARG A 300 17.27 12.20 -0.74
C ARG A 300 17.85 13.60 -0.96
N THR A 301 19.06 13.69 -1.50
CA THR A 301 19.69 14.96 -1.85
C THR A 301 18.92 15.67 -2.98
N LEU A 302 18.45 14.91 -3.97
CA LEU A 302 17.76 15.46 -5.15
C LEU A 302 16.33 15.94 -4.82
N TYR A 303 15.56 15.18 -4.04
CA TYR A 303 14.13 15.42 -3.84
C TYR A 303 13.76 15.87 -2.41
N GLY A 304 14.70 15.83 -1.47
CA GLY A 304 14.49 16.28 -0.09
C GLY A 304 13.63 15.34 0.75
N PRO A 305 12.83 15.89 1.70
CA PRO A 305 12.12 15.09 2.71
C PRO A 305 11.01 14.18 2.14
N LEU A 306 10.57 14.40 0.91
CA LEU A 306 9.61 13.56 0.21
C LEU A 306 10.26 12.70 -0.89
N ALA A 307 11.54 12.41 -0.77
CA ALA A 307 12.31 11.67 -1.78
C ALA A 307 11.72 10.30 -2.12
N GLY A 308 11.20 9.57 -1.13
CA GLY A 308 10.52 8.29 -1.34
C GLY A 308 9.24 8.42 -2.16
N TRP A 309 8.59 9.58 -2.10
CA TRP A 309 7.43 9.84 -2.94
C TRP A 309 7.82 10.05 -4.40
N ALA A 310 8.78 10.95 -4.68
CA ALA A 310 9.30 11.18 -6.03
C ALA A 310 9.86 9.87 -6.63
N HIS A 311 10.63 9.11 -5.84
CA HIS A 311 11.12 7.79 -6.19
C HIS A 311 10.00 6.83 -6.61
N THR A 312 8.85 6.81 -5.90
CA THR A 312 7.72 5.93 -6.23
C THR A 312 7.10 6.26 -7.59
N ILE A 313 7.10 7.52 -8.01
CA ILE A 313 6.65 7.93 -9.33
C ILE A 313 7.59 7.38 -10.42
N LEU A 314 8.91 7.46 -10.20
CA LEU A 314 9.90 6.86 -11.10
C LEU A 314 9.77 5.34 -11.16
N PHE A 315 9.50 4.70 -10.02
CA PHE A 315 9.23 3.26 -9.96
C PHE A 315 7.99 2.87 -10.78
N CYS A 316 6.87 3.60 -10.63
CA CYS A 316 5.67 3.37 -11.44
C CYS A 316 5.95 3.52 -12.94
N ALA A 317 6.79 4.48 -13.32
CA ALA A 317 7.18 4.70 -14.71
C ALA A 317 8.01 3.55 -15.30
N ASP A 318 8.75 2.80 -14.48
CA ASP A 318 9.54 1.63 -14.91
C ASP A 318 8.73 0.32 -14.93
N LEU A 319 7.57 0.27 -14.25
CA LEU A 319 6.74 -0.93 -14.22
C LEU A 319 6.13 -1.27 -15.58
N LYS A 320 6.42 -2.47 -16.10
CA LYS A 320 5.93 -2.94 -17.41
C LYS A 320 4.41 -2.88 -17.54
N MET A 321 3.67 -3.17 -16.47
CA MET A 321 2.21 -3.16 -16.48
C MET A 321 1.59 -1.79 -16.82
N PHE A 322 2.35 -0.71 -16.65
CA PHE A 322 1.92 0.66 -16.99
C PHE A 322 2.52 1.16 -18.32
N GLN A 323 3.36 0.35 -18.98
CA GLN A 323 4.03 0.72 -20.24
C GLN A 323 3.30 0.20 -21.50
N GLU A 324 2.36 -0.73 -21.37
CA GLU A 324 1.73 -1.47 -22.48
C GLU A 324 0.90 -0.59 -23.45
N ASP A 325 0.61 0.68 -23.11
CA ASP A 325 -0.04 1.64 -24.01
C ASP A 325 0.93 2.45 -24.89
N THR A 326 2.22 2.18 -24.86
CA THR A 326 3.19 2.86 -25.73
C THR A 326 3.41 2.01 -26.98
N PRO A 327 3.06 2.49 -28.21
CA PRO A 327 3.28 1.71 -29.43
C PRO A 327 4.77 1.35 -29.55
N ALA A 328 5.03 0.04 -29.63
CA ALA A 328 6.38 -0.52 -29.71
C ALA A 328 7.18 0.20 -30.81
N LYS A 329 8.25 0.91 -30.44
CA LYS A 329 9.25 1.37 -31.40
C LYS A 329 9.77 0.16 -32.13
N LYS A 330 9.32 -0.04 -33.38
CA LYS A 330 9.84 -1.06 -34.30
C LYS A 330 11.35 -0.90 -34.33
N LYS A 331 12.10 -1.85 -33.73
CA LYS A 331 13.55 -1.96 -33.96
C LYS A 331 13.74 -2.18 -35.47
N LYS A 332 14.20 -1.17 -36.18
CA LYS A 332 14.76 -1.38 -37.51
C LYS A 332 15.96 -2.30 -37.36
N LYS A 333 15.78 -3.54 -37.82
CA LYS A 333 16.95 -4.38 -38.15
C LYS A 333 17.70 -3.70 -39.32
N ALA A 334 18.88 -3.25 -39.05
CA ALA A 334 19.89 -2.96 -40.06
C ALA A 334 20.66 -4.24 -40.34
#